data_31f4d16d1447f69fab08c26704c13a3c
#
_entry.id   31f4d16d1447f69fab08c26704c13a3c
#
_cell.length_a   1.000
_cell.length_b   1.000
_cell.length_c   1.000
_cell.angle_alpha   90.00
_cell.angle_beta   90.00
_cell.angle_gamma   90.00
#
_symmetry.space_group_name_H-M   'P 1'
#
loop_
_entity.id
_entity.type
_entity.pdbx_description
1 polymer ?
#
loop_
_entity_poly.entity_id
_entity_poly.type
_entity_poly.pdbx_seq_one_letter_code
_entity_poly.pdbx_strand_id
1 'polypeptide(L)'
;VTFRESVSRFKGPFFAAEQTDRTHNIMDRRSFIGQTAAASAAVLAGAITTSSAVAADLQAIPLKDIGGKDTTLGDYKGKVLLIVNVASRCGYTRQYSGLEALYRKFKDKGLVVMGFPCNDFGAQEPEDEFGIQKFCKDKFDVTFPMFSKLGVKGAAKHPLYAALTGPEAAFPGEVKWNFGKFLVDRSGKVIARYDSKTEPDDAGLVATIEKALGS
;
A
#
# COMPACT_ATOMS: atom_id res chain seq x y z
N VAL A 1 6.77 20.81 53.74
CA VAL A 1 5.52 21.52 53.47
C VAL A 1 4.63 20.58 52.69
N THR A 2 3.67 20.02 53.43
CA THR A 2 2.61 19.08 53.04
C THR A 2 1.45 19.81 52.38
N PHE A 3 0.91 19.33 51.27
CA PHE A 3 -0.46 19.61 50.85
C PHE A 3 -1.01 18.37 50.15
N ARG A 4 -1.85 17.76 50.72
CA ARG A 4 -3.19 17.21 50.89
C ARG A 4 -3.98 17.06 49.61
N GLU A 5 -4.51 15.87 49.51
CA GLU A 5 -5.52 15.31 48.57
C GLU A 5 -6.78 16.19 48.38
N SER A 6 -7.38 16.09 47.22
CA SER A 6 -8.83 16.29 47.10
C SER A 6 -9.39 15.34 46.04
N VAL A 7 -10.11 14.33 46.55
CA VAL A 7 -10.95 13.39 45.82
C VAL A 7 -12.30 14.06 45.60
N SER A 8 -12.78 14.14 44.40
CA SER A 8 -14.18 14.47 44.09
C SER A 8 -14.84 13.36 43.34
N ARG A 9 -15.68 12.65 44.09
CA ARG A 9 -16.67 11.64 43.64
C ARG A 9 -17.85 12.37 42.99
N PHE A 10 -18.23 11.98 41.79
CA PHE A 10 -19.58 12.23 41.26
C PHE A 10 -20.31 10.91 41.10
N LYS A 11 -21.40 10.77 41.89
CA LYS A 11 -22.42 9.70 41.82
C LYS A 11 -23.58 10.19 40.94
N GLY A 12 -24.03 9.33 40.06
CA GLY A 12 -25.31 8.89 39.56
C GLY A 12 -26.33 9.89 39.01
N PRO A 13 -27.44 9.49 38.39
CA PRO A 13 -28.27 8.35 38.84
C PRO A 13 -28.75 7.39 37.72
N PHE A 14 -29.18 6.26 38.19
CA PHE A 14 -30.06 5.25 37.57
C PHE A 14 -31.35 5.85 37.05
N PHE A 15 -31.79 5.43 35.86
CA PHE A 15 -33.21 5.42 35.52
C PHE A 15 -33.63 4.04 35.05
N ALA A 16 -34.75 3.64 35.66
CA ALA A 16 -35.35 2.32 35.67
C ALA A 16 -36.12 2.01 34.38
N ALA A 17 -36.30 0.73 34.20
CA ALA A 17 -37.13 0.08 33.22
C ALA A 17 -38.63 0.44 33.38
N GLU A 18 -39.34 0.50 32.27
CA GLU A 18 -40.81 0.36 32.24
C GLU A 18 -41.22 -0.64 31.18
N GLN A 19 -41.76 -1.74 31.66
CA GLN A 19 -42.51 -2.75 30.91
C GLN A 19 -44.00 -2.37 30.97
N THR A 20 -44.66 -2.36 29.87
CA THR A 20 -46.11 -2.55 29.71
C THR A 20 -46.33 -2.99 28.25
N ASP A 21 -47.26 -3.79 27.91
CA ASP A 21 -48.13 -4.81 28.46
C ASP A 21 -48.70 -5.58 27.24
N ARG A 22 -49.09 -6.79 27.51
CA ARG A 22 -49.76 -7.71 26.57
C ARG A 22 -51.20 -7.24 26.30
N THR A 23 -51.64 -7.30 25.04
CA THR A 23 -53.03 -7.65 24.80
C THR A 23 -53.14 -8.65 23.64
N HIS A 24 -53.62 -9.77 23.99
CA HIS A 24 -54.23 -10.81 23.16
C HIS A 24 -55.38 -10.21 22.33
N ASN A 25 -55.52 -10.59 21.10
CA ASN A 25 -56.82 -10.75 20.52
C ASN A 25 -56.88 -12.00 19.63
N ILE A 26 -57.90 -12.78 19.94
CA ILE A 26 -58.18 -14.13 19.47
C ILE A 26 -59.28 -14.01 18.39
N MET A 27 -59.12 -14.81 17.35
CA MET A 27 -60.11 -15.37 16.41
C MET A 27 -61.10 -14.45 15.69
N ASP A 28 -61.12 -14.56 14.41
CA ASP A 28 -62.33 -15.07 13.74
C ASP A 28 -62.00 -15.79 12.41
N ARG A 29 -62.55 -17.00 12.30
CA ARG A 29 -62.57 -17.82 11.08
C ARG A 29 -63.87 -17.51 10.36
N ARG A 30 -63.83 -17.15 9.10
CA ARG A 30 -64.85 -17.59 8.10
C ARG A 30 -64.41 -17.23 6.67
N SER A 31 -64.17 -18.28 5.95
CA SER A 31 -64.48 -18.54 4.53
C SER A 31 -64.76 -17.38 3.61
N PHE A 32 -63.99 -17.24 2.53
CA PHE A 32 -64.58 -17.02 1.23
C PHE A 32 -63.75 -17.71 0.11
N ILE A 33 -64.47 -18.42 -0.69
CA ILE A 33 -64.06 -19.27 -1.83
C ILE A 33 -63.72 -18.36 -3.03
N GLY A 34 -62.62 -18.69 -3.68
CA GLY A 34 -62.48 -18.64 -5.13
C GLY A 34 -62.13 -17.28 -5.78
N GLN A 35 -60.89 -17.25 -6.24
CA GLN A 35 -60.63 -16.78 -7.62
C GLN A 35 -59.20 -17.13 -7.99
N THR A 36 -59.06 -17.97 -8.99
CA THR A 36 -57.81 -18.33 -9.65
C THR A 36 -57.34 -17.08 -10.43
N ALA A 37 -56.26 -16.46 -9.95
CA ALA A 37 -55.49 -15.48 -10.74
C ALA A 37 -54.11 -16.06 -10.93
N ALA A 38 -53.78 -16.41 -12.18
CA ALA A 38 -52.46 -16.77 -12.61
C ALA A 38 -51.51 -15.60 -12.38
N ALA A 39 -50.72 -15.67 -11.32
CA ALA A 39 -49.63 -14.73 -11.09
C ALA A 39 -48.42 -15.21 -11.88
N SER A 40 -48.16 -14.53 -12.99
CA SER A 40 -46.88 -14.64 -13.71
C SER A 40 -45.74 -14.23 -12.78
N ALA A 41 -44.92 -15.19 -12.38
CA ALA A 41 -43.70 -14.96 -11.66
C ALA A 41 -42.70 -14.27 -12.62
N ALA A 42 -42.64 -12.95 -12.58
CA ALA A 42 -41.52 -12.22 -13.15
C ALA A 42 -40.27 -12.51 -12.31
N VAL A 43 -39.43 -13.41 -12.81
CA VAL A 43 -38.09 -13.60 -12.28
C VAL A 43 -37.29 -12.34 -12.59
N LEU A 44 -37.21 -11.44 -11.62
CA LEU A 44 -36.23 -10.37 -11.61
C LEU A 44 -34.85 -11.02 -11.47
N ALA A 45 -34.24 -11.31 -12.61
CA ALA A 45 -32.81 -11.60 -12.68
C ALA A 45 -32.07 -10.34 -12.20
N GLY A 46 -31.84 -10.23 -10.89
CA GLY A 46 -30.94 -9.25 -10.32
C GLY A 46 -29.56 -9.46 -10.93
N ALA A 47 -29.18 -8.56 -11.84
CA ALA A 47 -27.80 -8.49 -12.30
C ALA A 47 -26.94 -8.19 -11.06
N ILE A 48 -26.30 -9.23 -10.53
CA ILE A 48 -25.21 -9.07 -9.56
C ILE A 48 -24.08 -8.43 -10.36
N THR A 49 -24.03 -7.09 -10.35
CA THR A 49 -22.84 -6.38 -10.76
C THR A 49 -21.77 -6.70 -9.73
N THR A 50 -21.00 -7.77 -9.98
CA THR A 50 -19.74 -7.95 -9.29
C THR A 50 -18.88 -6.74 -9.63
N SER A 51 -18.87 -5.77 -8.73
CA SER A 51 -17.87 -4.71 -8.74
C SER A 51 -16.53 -5.40 -8.54
N SER A 52 -15.88 -5.79 -9.65
CA SER A 52 -14.45 -6.04 -9.62
C SER A 52 -13.82 -4.75 -9.12
N ALA A 53 -13.35 -4.77 -7.88
CA ALA A 53 -12.43 -3.74 -7.41
C ALA A 53 -11.28 -3.74 -8.40
N VAL A 54 -11.26 -2.72 -9.28
CA VAL A 54 -10.16 -2.53 -10.24
C VAL A 54 -8.95 -2.27 -9.36
N ALA A 55 -8.06 -3.26 -9.27
CA ALA A 55 -6.77 -3.07 -8.64
C ALA A 55 -6.17 -1.80 -9.26
N ALA A 56 -5.84 -0.81 -8.41
CA ALA A 56 -5.35 0.48 -8.88
C ALA A 56 -4.19 0.21 -9.85
N ASP A 57 -4.31 0.71 -11.08
CA ASP A 57 -3.25 0.55 -12.06
C ASP A 57 -2.01 1.30 -11.56
N LEU A 58 -1.03 0.54 -11.08
CA LEU A 58 0.22 1.09 -10.56
C LEU A 58 0.89 2.02 -11.57
N GLN A 59 0.70 1.77 -12.87
CA GLN A 59 1.33 2.53 -13.93
C GLN A 59 0.76 3.94 -14.08
N ALA A 60 -0.51 4.17 -13.66
CA ALA A 60 -1.18 5.45 -13.77
C ALA A 60 -1.01 6.36 -12.53
N ILE A 61 -0.41 5.86 -11.45
CA ILE A 61 -0.25 6.62 -10.20
C ILE A 61 0.71 7.80 -10.42
N PRO A 62 0.27 9.05 -10.16
CA PRO A 62 1.13 10.24 -10.29
C PRO A 62 2.32 10.17 -9.33
N LEU A 63 3.49 10.48 -9.85
CA LEU A 63 4.75 10.56 -9.13
C LEU A 63 5.48 11.85 -9.51
N LYS A 64 6.50 12.19 -8.74
CA LYS A 64 7.50 13.19 -9.12
C LYS A 64 8.89 12.57 -9.07
N ASP A 65 9.72 12.83 -10.07
CA ASP A 65 11.13 12.49 -9.97
C ASP A 65 11.82 13.37 -8.90
N ILE A 66 13.08 13.09 -8.59
CA ILE A 66 13.84 13.82 -7.57
C ILE A 66 14.04 15.30 -7.90
N GLY A 67 13.90 15.67 -9.17
CA GLY A 67 13.93 17.06 -9.65
C GLY A 67 12.57 17.75 -9.62
N GLY A 68 11.52 17.08 -9.18
CA GLY A 68 10.14 17.60 -9.07
C GLY A 68 9.31 17.51 -10.35
N LYS A 69 9.83 16.90 -11.44
CA LYS A 69 9.11 16.70 -12.70
C LYS A 69 8.04 15.60 -12.51
N ASP A 70 6.86 15.86 -13.05
CA ASP A 70 5.77 14.87 -13.05
C ASP A 70 6.12 13.67 -13.93
N THR A 71 5.83 12.46 -13.42
CA THR A 71 6.11 11.17 -14.04
C THR A 71 5.14 10.11 -13.50
N THR A 72 5.19 8.90 -14.04
CA THR A 72 4.44 7.73 -13.56
C THR A 72 5.28 6.47 -13.74
N LEU A 73 4.86 5.34 -13.16
CA LEU A 73 5.49 4.05 -13.50
C LEU A 73 5.20 3.65 -14.96
N GLY A 74 4.16 4.20 -15.58
CA GLY A 74 3.83 3.99 -17.00
C GLY A 74 4.92 4.47 -17.97
N ASP A 75 5.74 5.45 -17.57
CA ASP A 75 6.90 5.93 -18.35
C ASP A 75 7.98 4.84 -18.52
N TYR A 76 7.90 3.79 -17.68
CA TYR A 76 8.79 2.63 -17.69
C TYR A 76 8.10 1.36 -18.17
N LYS A 77 7.00 1.48 -18.90
CA LYS A 77 6.23 0.33 -19.43
C LYS A 77 7.14 -0.65 -20.19
N GLY A 78 6.94 -1.94 -19.95
CA GLY A 78 7.73 -3.02 -20.57
C GLY A 78 9.10 -3.25 -19.90
N LYS A 79 9.42 -2.54 -18.83
CA LYS A 79 10.60 -2.76 -17.98
C LYS A 79 10.26 -3.59 -16.75
N VAL A 80 11.25 -4.25 -16.20
CA VAL A 80 11.19 -4.86 -14.86
C VAL A 80 11.58 -3.78 -13.86
N LEU A 81 10.75 -3.51 -12.84
CA LEU A 81 10.98 -2.44 -11.89
C LEU A 81 11.32 -3.00 -10.51
N LEU A 82 12.37 -2.52 -9.88
CA LEU A 82 12.69 -2.76 -8.48
C LEU A 82 12.43 -1.48 -7.69
N ILE A 83 11.26 -1.40 -7.06
CA ILE A 83 10.80 -0.27 -6.25
C ILE A 83 11.37 -0.41 -4.84
N VAL A 84 12.10 0.59 -4.35
CA VAL A 84 12.77 0.54 -3.05
C VAL A 84 12.52 1.83 -2.26
N ASN A 85 12.00 1.73 -1.04
CA ASN A 85 11.97 2.90 -0.14
C ASN A 85 13.33 3.07 0.54
N VAL A 86 13.92 4.23 0.39
CA VAL A 86 15.32 4.49 0.74
C VAL A 86 15.47 5.60 1.79
N ALA A 87 16.61 5.64 2.47
CA ALA A 87 16.95 6.70 3.42
C ALA A 87 18.48 6.85 3.56
N SER A 88 18.92 8.10 3.76
CA SER A 88 20.34 8.49 3.80
C SER A 88 21.04 8.20 5.15
N ARG A 89 20.29 8.07 6.26
CA ARG A 89 20.83 7.91 7.63
C ARG A 89 20.40 6.60 8.29
N CYS A 90 20.25 5.53 7.51
CA CYS A 90 19.83 4.22 7.96
C CYS A 90 21.01 3.24 8.06
N GLY A 91 20.94 2.26 8.95
CA GLY A 91 21.93 1.17 8.98
C GLY A 91 22.02 0.37 7.67
N TYR A 92 20.98 0.41 6.85
CA TYR A 92 20.91 -0.22 5.52
C TYR A 92 21.33 0.69 4.36
N THR A 93 21.73 1.94 4.60
CA THR A 93 22.09 2.92 3.56
C THR A 93 23.20 2.41 2.63
N ARG A 94 24.11 1.54 3.14
CA ARG A 94 25.13 0.88 2.31
C ARG A 94 24.55 0.09 1.12
N GLN A 95 23.28 -0.32 1.19
CA GLN A 95 22.61 -1.04 0.09
C GLN A 95 22.50 -0.20 -1.19
N TYR A 96 22.66 1.11 -1.13
CA TYR A 96 22.74 1.93 -2.35
C TYR A 96 23.83 1.45 -3.31
N SER A 97 25.01 1.05 -2.80
CA SER A 97 26.09 0.50 -3.63
C SER A 97 25.66 -0.78 -4.36
N GLY A 98 25.00 -1.68 -3.64
CA GLY A 98 24.49 -2.93 -4.22
C GLY A 98 23.36 -2.71 -5.21
N LEU A 99 22.44 -1.75 -4.93
CA LEU A 99 21.36 -1.36 -5.84
C LEU A 99 21.92 -0.75 -7.13
N GLU A 100 22.93 0.09 -7.03
CA GLU A 100 23.60 0.67 -8.19
C GLU A 100 24.33 -0.39 -9.03
N ALA A 101 25.06 -1.31 -8.37
CA ALA A 101 25.71 -2.42 -9.05
C ALA A 101 24.69 -3.31 -9.78
N LEU A 102 23.56 -3.63 -9.13
CA LEU A 102 22.48 -4.39 -9.72
C LEU A 102 21.87 -3.66 -10.93
N TYR A 103 21.62 -2.36 -10.81
CA TYR A 103 21.11 -1.51 -11.90
C TYR A 103 22.06 -1.53 -13.09
N ARG A 104 23.35 -1.26 -12.87
CA ARG A 104 24.37 -1.27 -13.96
C ARG A 104 24.45 -2.64 -14.65
N LYS A 105 24.35 -3.73 -13.89
CA LYS A 105 24.40 -5.09 -14.43
C LYS A 105 23.24 -5.41 -15.37
N PHE A 106 22.02 -4.90 -15.06
CA PHE A 106 20.80 -5.36 -15.73
C PHE A 106 20.03 -4.25 -16.49
N LYS A 107 20.42 -2.97 -16.42
CA LYS A 107 19.69 -1.88 -17.09
C LYS A 107 19.52 -2.10 -18.59
N ASP A 108 20.54 -2.59 -19.25
CA ASP A 108 20.53 -2.83 -20.70
C ASP A 108 19.64 -4.04 -21.07
N LYS A 109 19.35 -4.92 -20.10
CA LYS A 109 18.38 -6.01 -20.21
C LYS A 109 16.96 -5.59 -19.86
N GLY A 110 16.79 -4.36 -19.36
CA GLY A 110 15.49 -3.77 -19.07
C GLY A 110 15.10 -3.72 -17.59
N LEU A 111 16.03 -3.88 -16.65
CA LEU A 111 15.80 -3.57 -15.24
C LEU A 111 15.86 -2.06 -15.00
N VAL A 112 14.93 -1.54 -14.22
CA VAL A 112 15.01 -0.21 -13.63
C VAL A 112 14.92 -0.33 -12.12
N VAL A 113 15.93 0.10 -11.40
CA VAL A 113 15.88 0.32 -9.95
C VAL A 113 15.29 1.71 -9.71
N MET A 114 14.37 1.84 -8.77
CA MET A 114 13.64 3.07 -8.48
C MET A 114 13.72 3.38 -6.98
N GLY A 115 14.40 4.46 -6.62
CA GLY A 115 14.59 4.89 -5.24
C GLY A 115 13.54 5.90 -4.81
N PHE A 116 12.76 5.57 -3.76
CA PHE A 116 11.75 6.44 -3.18
C PHE A 116 12.19 6.87 -1.76
N PRO A 117 12.75 8.06 -1.60
CA PRO A 117 13.14 8.57 -0.28
C PRO A 117 11.95 8.63 0.67
N CYS A 118 12.15 8.21 1.93
CA CYS A 118 11.09 8.12 2.92
C CYS A 118 11.60 8.47 4.32
N ASN A 119 10.90 9.36 5.01
CA ASN A 119 11.27 9.79 6.37
C ASN A 119 10.44 9.11 7.48
N ASP A 120 9.60 8.12 7.16
CA ASP A 120 8.64 7.52 8.10
C ASP A 120 9.28 6.56 9.12
N PHE A 121 10.53 6.16 8.89
CA PHE A 121 11.24 5.20 9.73
C PHE A 121 12.38 5.88 10.49
N GLY A 122 12.07 6.35 11.69
CA GLY A 122 13.04 6.97 12.58
C GLY A 122 13.60 8.30 12.10
N ALA A 123 12.88 9.03 11.23
CA ALA A 123 13.30 10.31 10.65
C ALA A 123 14.69 10.21 9.99
N GLN A 124 14.97 9.11 9.28
CA GLN A 124 16.28 8.81 8.70
C GLN A 124 16.49 9.39 7.30
N GLU A 125 15.54 10.19 6.77
CA GLU A 125 15.68 10.93 5.53
C GLU A 125 15.29 12.41 5.72
N PRO A 126 16.06 13.17 6.52
CA PRO A 126 15.68 14.53 6.89
C PRO A 126 15.90 15.58 5.79
N GLU A 127 16.83 15.32 4.85
CA GLU A 127 17.22 16.28 3.80
C GLU A 127 16.08 16.50 2.79
N ASP A 128 16.13 17.62 2.07
CA ASP A 128 15.31 17.89 0.90
C ASP A 128 15.76 17.05 -0.33
N GLU A 129 15.03 17.13 -1.41
CA GLU A 129 15.31 16.38 -2.64
C GLU A 129 16.70 16.68 -3.21
N PHE A 130 17.15 17.93 -3.15
CA PHE A 130 18.47 18.33 -3.62
C PHE A 130 19.57 17.71 -2.75
N GLY A 131 19.42 17.76 -1.41
CA GLY A 131 20.36 17.14 -0.47
C GLY A 131 20.43 15.62 -0.67
N ILE A 132 19.28 14.97 -0.86
CA ILE A 132 19.19 13.53 -1.11
C ILE A 132 19.89 13.17 -2.42
N GLN A 133 19.59 13.87 -3.51
CA GLN A 133 20.20 13.62 -4.81
C GLN A 133 21.72 13.78 -4.75
N LYS A 134 22.19 14.85 -4.12
CA LYS A 134 23.62 15.11 -3.91
C LYS A 134 24.27 14.00 -3.10
N PHE A 135 23.67 13.59 -1.96
CA PHE A 135 24.16 12.51 -1.13
C PHE A 135 24.28 11.19 -1.91
N CYS A 136 23.23 10.80 -2.63
CA CYS A 136 23.22 9.56 -3.40
C CYS A 136 24.29 9.57 -4.50
N LYS A 137 24.47 10.72 -5.20
CA LYS A 137 25.48 10.85 -6.23
C LYS A 137 26.90 10.84 -5.67
N ASP A 138 27.17 11.63 -4.64
CA ASP A 138 28.54 11.82 -4.13
C ASP A 138 29.05 10.60 -3.36
N LYS A 139 28.15 9.88 -2.64
CA LYS A 139 28.56 8.77 -1.77
C LYS A 139 28.47 7.40 -2.44
N PHE A 140 27.57 7.23 -3.40
CA PHE A 140 27.26 5.91 -3.98
C PHE A 140 27.24 5.91 -5.50
N ASP A 141 27.51 7.08 -6.14
CA ASP A 141 27.47 7.26 -7.60
C ASP A 141 26.16 6.73 -8.21
N VAL A 142 25.03 6.94 -7.51
CA VAL A 142 23.71 6.48 -7.94
C VAL A 142 23.38 7.09 -9.31
N THR A 143 23.00 6.21 -10.24
CA THR A 143 22.56 6.56 -11.60
C THR A 143 21.17 6.07 -11.93
N PHE A 144 20.57 5.22 -11.09
CA PHE A 144 19.18 4.81 -11.25
C PHE A 144 18.19 5.93 -10.88
N PRO A 145 16.96 5.91 -11.42
CA PRO A 145 15.93 6.90 -11.12
C PRO A 145 15.65 7.04 -9.61
N MET A 146 15.74 8.29 -9.15
CA MET A 146 15.31 8.68 -7.81
C MET A 146 14.06 9.55 -7.92
N PHE A 147 13.17 9.44 -6.94
CA PHE A 147 11.89 10.16 -6.88
C PHE A 147 11.85 11.13 -5.71
N SER A 148 10.88 12.05 -5.72
CA SER A 148 10.63 12.94 -4.60
C SER A 148 10.24 12.14 -3.36
N LYS A 149 10.59 12.68 -2.20
CA LYS A 149 10.27 12.09 -0.90
C LYS A 149 8.76 11.87 -0.75
N LEU A 150 8.37 10.69 -0.28
CA LEU A 150 6.96 10.33 -0.10
C LEU A 150 6.71 9.51 1.17
N GLY A 151 5.44 9.48 1.59
CA GLY A 151 5.00 8.65 2.70
C GLY A 151 4.85 7.19 2.28
N VAL A 152 5.37 6.27 3.09
CA VAL A 152 5.34 4.82 2.86
C VAL A 152 4.35 4.13 3.81
N LYS A 153 4.06 4.75 4.96
CA LYS A 153 3.13 4.24 5.97
C LYS A 153 2.25 5.34 6.60
N GLY A 154 1.26 4.92 7.38
CA GLY A 154 0.38 5.82 8.12
C GLY A 154 -0.58 6.63 7.26
N ALA A 155 -1.12 7.73 7.81
CA ALA A 155 -2.14 8.55 7.16
C ALA A 155 -1.64 9.28 5.90
N ALA A 156 -0.33 9.57 5.84
CA ALA A 156 0.32 10.24 4.71
C ALA A 156 0.86 9.26 3.63
N LYS A 157 0.48 7.98 3.71
CA LYS A 157 0.93 6.96 2.75
C LYS A 157 0.54 7.35 1.32
N HIS A 158 1.55 7.40 0.45
CA HIS A 158 1.36 7.70 -0.96
C HIS A 158 0.54 6.61 -1.67
N PRO A 159 -0.31 6.95 -2.67
CA PRO A 159 -1.10 5.97 -3.42
C PRO A 159 -0.30 4.79 -3.97
N LEU A 160 0.95 4.99 -4.39
CA LEU A 160 1.84 3.91 -4.81
C LEU A 160 2.01 2.87 -3.70
N TYR A 161 2.35 3.29 -2.49
CA TYR A 161 2.53 2.36 -1.38
C TYR A 161 1.20 1.84 -0.83
N ALA A 162 0.11 2.58 -0.96
CA ALA A 162 -1.23 2.07 -0.67
C ALA A 162 -1.59 0.90 -1.61
N ALA A 163 -1.28 1.02 -2.91
CA ALA A 163 -1.51 -0.05 -3.89
C ALA A 163 -0.56 -1.25 -3.70
N LEU A 164 0.71 -1.01 -3.30
CA LEU A 164 1.69 -2.08 -3.07
C LEU A 164 1.45 -2.87 -1.78
N THR A 165 0.78 -2.29 -0.78
CA THR A 165 0.69 -2.84 0.59
C THR A 165 -0.74 -3.01 1.10
N GLY A 166 -1.73 -2.55 0.36
CA GLY A 166 -3.16 -2.64 0.72
C GLY A 166 -3.67 -4.07 0.80
N PRO A 167 -4.90 -4.28 1.28
CA PRO A 167 -5.47 -5.62 1.45
C PRO A 167 -5.60 -6.39 0.13
N GLU A 168 -5.80 -5.68 -0.98
CA GLU A 168 -5.93 -6.26 -2.33
C GLU A 168 -4.59 -6.39 -3.07
N ALA A 169 -3.46 -5.98 -2.45
CA ALA A 169 -2.15 -6.08 -3.07
C ALA A 169 -1.69 -7.54 -3.18
N ALA A 170 -0.84 -7.84 -4.15
CA ALA A 170 -0.24 -9.18 -4.30
C ALA A 170 0.59 -9.61 -3.07
N PHE A 171 1.15 -8.64 -2.35
CA PHE A 171 1.93 -8.85 -1.12
C PHE A 171 1.48 -7.85 -0.04
N PRO A 172 0.29 -8.05 0.58
CA PRO A 172 -0.30 -7.11 1.50
C PRO A 172 0.49 -6.94 2.79
N GLY A 173 0.18 -5.86 3.51
CA GLY A 173 0.77 -5.53 4.80
C GLY A 173 1.82 -4.42 4.72
N GLU A 174 1.96 -3.67 5.82
CA GLU A 174 2.81 -2.48 5.92
C GLU A 174 4.29 -2.79 5.62
N VAL A 175 4.98 -1.82 5.02
CA VAL A 175 6.45 -1.81 4.95
C VAL A 175 7.00 -1.64 6.36
N LYS A 176 7.91 -2.51 6.75
CA LYS A 176 8.41 -2.57 8.13
C LYS A 176 9.54 -1.60 8.41
N TRP A 177 10.40 -1.31 7.42
CA TRP A 177 11.57 -0.46 7.58
C TRP A 177 12.07 0.08 6.23
N ASN A 178 13.07 0.96 6.24
CA ASN A 178 13.75 1.43 5.04
C ASN A 178 14.36 0.26 4.25
N PHE A 179 14.54 0.41 2.96
CA PHE A 179 15.08 -0.58 2.01
C PHE A 179 14.21 -1.83 1.83
N GLY A 180 12.89 -1.75 2.11
CA GLY A 180 11.92 -2.72 1.60
C GLY A 180 11.84 -2.64 0.07
N LYS A 181 11.66 -3.78 -0.58
CA LYS A 181 11.72 -3.87 -2.05
C LYS A 181 10.49 -4.59 -2.60
N PHE A 182 9.98 -4.07 -3.72
CA PHE A 182 8.94 -4.71 -4.52
C PHE A 182 9.44 -4.88 -5.94
N LEU A 183 9.28 -6.08 -6.49
CA LEU A 183 9.65 -6.37 -7.86
C LEU A 183 8.38 -6.43 -8.73
N VAL A 184 8.39 -5.66 -9.81
CA VAL A 184 7.29 -5.55 -10.78
C VAL A 184 7.80 -6.07 -12.12
N ASP A 185 7.03 -6.94 -12.75
CA ASP A 185 7.37 -7.49 -14.06
C ASP A 185 7.04 -6.53 -15.21
N ARG A 186 7.36 -6.93 -16.46
CA ARG A 186 7.14 -6.13 -17.66
C ARG A 186 5.66 -5.80 -17.93
N SER A 187 4.73 -6.58 -17.36
CA SER A 187 3.28 -6.34 -17.48
C SER A 187 2.75 -5.33 -16.46
N GLY A 188 3.56 -4.91 -15.49
CA GLY A 188 3.16 -4.05 -14.38
C GLY A 188 2.66 -4.81 -13.16
N LYS A 189 2.76 -6.13 -13.13
CA LYS A 189 2.35 -6.96 -12.01
C LYS A 189 3.45 -7.05 -10.95
N VAL A 190 3.10 -6.86 -9.68
CA VAL A 190 4.01 -7.11 -8.55
C VAL A 190 4.19 -8.62 -8.40
N ILE A 191 5.42 -9.11 -8.53
CA ILE A 191 5.75 -10.55 -8.54
C ILE A 191 6.56 -11.01 -7.32
N ALA A 192 7.18 -10.08 -6.58
CA ALA A 192 7.90 -10.39 -5.35
C ALA A 192 7.98 -9.18 -4.41
N ARG A 193 8.17 -9.46 -3.13
CA ARG A 193 8.43 -8.48 -2.08
C ARG A 193 9.56 -8.99 -1.21
N TYR A 194 10.49 -8.10 -0.84
CA TYR A 194 11.62 -8.41 0.01
C TYR A 194 11.71 -7.40 1.16
N ASP A 195 12.15 -7.83 2.31
CA ASP A 195 12.36 -6.96 3.45
C ASP A 195 13.71 -6.22 3.38
N SER A 196 13.95 -5.37 4.38
CA SER A 196 15.16 -4.54 4.47
C SER A 196 16.45 -5.36 4.58
N LYS A 197 16.39 -6.60 5.10
CA LYS A 197 17.56 -7.47 5.33
C LYS A 197 18.04 -8.14 4.05
N THR A 198 17.17 -8.27 3.06
CA THR A 198 17.55 -8.83 1.75
C THR A 198 18.47 -7.86 1.04
N GLU A 199 19.75 -8.19 0.96
CA GLU A 199 20.75 -7.38 0.26
C GLU A 199 20.51 -7.42 -1.27
N PRO A 200 20.91 -6.38 -2.03
CA PRO A 200 20.67 -6.34 -3.48
C PRO A 200 21.35 -7.46 -4.28
N ASP A 201 22.39 -8.07 -3.74
CA ASP A 201 23.12 -9.22 -4.31
C ASP A 201 22.62 -10.58 -3.82
N ASP A 202 21.52 -10.60 -3.05
CA ASP A 202 20.88 -11.84 -2.61
C ASP A 202 20.54 -12.73 -3.80
N ALA A 203 20.94 -13.99 -3.74
CA ALA A 203 20.81 -14.93 -4.87
C ALA A 203 19.34 -15.13 -5.28
N GLY A 204 18.40 -15.15 -4.33
CA GLY A 204 16.98 -15.32 -4.61
C GLY A 204 16.37 -14.08 -5.28
N LEU A 205 16.77 -12.88 -4.83
CA LEU A 205 16.37 -11.63 -5.45
C LEU A 205 16.91 -11.54 -6.89
N VAL A 206 18.20 -11.80 -7.08
CA VAL A 206 18.86 -11.77 -8.40
C VAL A 206 18.22 -12.79 -9.34
N ALA A 207 18.02 -14.04 -8.91
CA ALA A 207 17.36 -15.06 -9.74
C ALA A 207 15.93 -14.68 -10.16
N THR A 208 15.16 -14.03 -9.25
CA THR A 208 13.81 -13.57 -9.57
C THR A 208 13.83 -12.42 -10.61
N ILE A 209 14.80 -11.51 -10.50
CA ILE A 209 15.03 -10.45 -11.50
C ILE A 209 15.40 -11.07 -12.85
N GLU A 210 16.36 -12.00 -12.89
CA GLU A 210 16.80 -12.65 -14.12
C GLU A 210 15.66 -13.39 -14.81
N LYS A 211 14.81 -14.07 -14.05
CA LYS A 211 13.60 -14.72 -14.57
C LYS A 211 12.62 -13.70 -15.17
N ALA A 212 12.36 -12.59 -14.48
CA ALA A 212 11.46 -11.53 -14.96
C ALA A 212 11.99 -10.83 -16.21
N LEU A 213 13.32 -10.73 -16.36
CA LEU A 213 13.97 -10.15 -17.53
C LEU A 213 13.92 -11.06 -18.77
N GLY A 214 13.89 -12.38 -18.56
CA GLY A 214 13.82 -13.39 -19.64
C GLY A 214 12.40 -13.75 -20.09
N SER A 215 11.39 -13.22 -19.40
CA SER A 215 9.96 -13.46 -19.68
C SER A 215 9.39 -12.49 -20.72
#